data_559280cc261c30e93fba1570f133f7d9
#
_entry.id   559280cc261c30e93fba1570f133f7d9
#
_cell.length_a   1.000
_cell.length_b   1.000
_cell.length_c   1.000
_cell.angle_alpha   90.00
_cell.angle_beta   90.00
_cell.angle_gamma   90.00
#
_symmetry.space_group_name_H-M   'P 1'
#
loop_
_entity.id
_entity.type
_entity.pdbx_description
1 polymer ?
#
loop_
_entity_poly.entity_id
_entity_poly.type
_entity_poly.pdbx_seq_one_letter_code
_entity_poly.pdbx_strand_id
1 'polypeptide(L)'
;MEEKNSEKKERKMRDSGIPWIGEVPEGWGIHPLYSYFAERKNKNSMLQEQNLLSLSYGKIIRKDINTNGGLLPANFTTYNIVQPNDIVIRPTDLQNDKKSLRTGLVTEKEIITSAYISLQPIANIYIKYFHYLLHSYDINKVFYNMGNGVRQGLNYSEFSKLMLLCPGKEEQHRIADFLDSKCSEIDTLIENLRARVESAKEYKKAVITEAVTKGLDKGAKMKDSGVEWIGEVPEGWKIVRFKHIASIKSNLVQPDKYMKYPQIAPDNIEKDTGRLLSHQTVEESGIISGNHLFYRGQILYSKIRPNLNKLTVAPFDGLCSADMYPIESKLPTLFMVYSMLSTYFVSQVSLIIQDRVKMPKINQEELGEIKVVVPSQQEMLTIADYLDSKCSEIDALLQNYEDQIATLEEYKKSLFYEYVTGKKEVPVA
;
A
#
# COMPACT_ATOMS: atom_id res chain seq x y z
N MET A 1 -11.21 -52.79 -18.04
CA MET A 1 -11.57 -51.40 -17.77
C MET A 1 -10.68 -50.54 -18.63
N GLU A 2 -11.19 -50.10 -19.76
CA GLU A 2 -10.45 -49.23 -20.68
C GLU A 2 -10.54 -47.80 -20.14
N GLU A 3 -9.41 -47.26 -19.77
CA GLU A 3 -9.26 -45.82 -19.50
C GLU A 3 -9.51 -45.08 -20.82
N LYS A 4 -10.66 -44.41 -20.91
CA LYS A 4 -10.91 -43.43 -21.98
C LYS A 4 -9.96 -42.23 -21.75
N ASN A 5 -8.80 -42.29 -22.37
CA ASN A 5 -7.95 -41.16 -22.60
C ASN A 5 -8.68 -40.18 -23.52
N SER A 6 -9.44 -39.23 -22.99
CA SER A 6 -10.01 -38.15 -23.77
C SER A 6 -8.86 -37.24 -24.17
N GLU A 7 -8.31 -37.45 -25.36
CA GLU A 7 -7.43 -36.48 -26.02
C GLU A 7 -8.12 -35.12 -25.97
N LYS A 8 -7.58 -34.21 -25.20
CA LYS A 8 -7.96 -32.78 -25.23
C LYS A 8 -7.66 -32.30 -26.66
N LYS A 9 -8.70 -32.15 -27.48
CA LYS A 9 -8.58 -31.61 -28.82
C LYS A 9 -8.02 -30.19 -28.68
N GLU A 10 -6.78 -30.02 -29.06
CA GLU A 10 -6.12 -28.69 -29.03
C GLU A 10 -7.00 -27.68 -29.80
N ARG A 11 -7.28 -26.57 -29.17
CA ARG A 11 -8.09 -25.50 -29.74
C ARG A 11 -7.34 -24.85 -30.90
N LYS A 12 -7.97 -24.81 -32.07
CA LYS A 12 -7.35 -24.12 -33.22
C LYS A 12 -7.27 -22.62 -32.98
N MET A 13 -6.10 -22.07 -33.19
CA MET A 13 -5.78 -20.65 -33.02
C MET A 13 -5.55 -19.99 -34.38
N ARG A 14 -5.81 -18.69 -34.48
CA ARG A 14 -5.48 -17.83 -35.62
C ARG A 14 -4.88 -16.51 -35.16
N ASP A 15 -4.10 -15.87 -36.00
CA ASP A 15 -3.61 -14.51 -35.73
C ASP A 15 -4.81 -13.55 -35.61
N SER A 16 -4.82 -12.77 -34.53
CA SER A 16 -5.83 -11.74 -34.28
C SER A 16 -5.64 -10.49 -35.14
N GLY A 17 -4.47 -10.28 -35.71
CA GLY A 17 -4.08 -9.00 -36.30
C GLY A 17 -3.83 -7.89 -35.28
N ILE A 18 -3.85 -8.21 -33.98
CA ILE A 18 -3.60 -7.26 -32.89
C ILE A 18 -2.25 -7.63 -32.24
N PRO A 19 -1.18 -6.84 -32.45
CA PRO A 19 0.19 -7.27 -32.11
C PRO A 19 0.41 -7.68 -30.66
N TRP A 20 -0.24 -7.02 -29.71
CA TRP A 20 -0.09 -7.32 -28.29
C TRP A 20 -0.95 -8.51 -27.80
N ILE A 21 -1.93 -8.95 -28.58
CA ILE A 21 -2.73 -10.17 -28.34
C ILE A 21 -2.07 -11.38 -29.01
N GLY A 22 -1.64 -11.23 -30.26
CA GLY A 22 -1.16 -12.33 -31.09
C GLY A 22 -2.32 -13.26 -31.51
N GLU A 23 -2.19 -14.56 -31.28
CA GLU A 23 -3.20 -15.54 -31.68
C GLU A 23 -4.43 -15.57 -30.75
N VAL A 24 -5.59 -15.85 -31.33
CA VAL A 24 -6.88 -16.05 -30.68
C VAL A 24 -7.58 -17.28 -31.24
N PRO A 25 -8.59 -17.87 -30.58
CA PRO A 25 -9.35 -18.99 -31.14
C PRO A 25 -10.01 -18.65 -32.48
N GLU A 26 -9.97 -19.56 -33.43
CA GLU A 26 -10.51 -19.35 -34.80
C GLU A 26 -11.97 -18.88 -34.84
N GLY A 27 -12.80 -19.34 -33.91
CA GLY A 27 -14.23 -18.99 -33.83
C GLY A 27 -14.54 -17.64 -33.19
N TRP A 28 -13.53 -16.88 -32.70
CA TRP A 28 -13.77 -15.60 -32.06
C TRP A 28 -13.88 -14.45 -33.06
N GLY A 29 -14.92 -13.62 -32.88
CA GLY A 29 -15.06 -12.36 -33.60
C GLY A 29 -14.08 -11.30 -33.08
N ILE A 30 -13.67 -10.39 -33.98
CA ILE A 30 -12.83 -9.22 -33.63
C ILE A 30 -13.49 -8.01 -34.26
N HIS A 31 -14.03 -7.12 -33.45
CA HIS A 31 -14.81 -5.97 -33.91
C HIS A 31 -14.48 -4.72 -33.10
N PRO A 32 -14.62 -3.52 -33.68
CA PRO A 32 -14.41 -2.29 -32.95
C PRO A 32 -15.46 -2.10 -31.85
N LEU A 33 -15.09 -1.39 -30.78
CA LEU A 33 -15.90 -1.15 -29.59
C LEU A 33 -17.29 -0.57 -29.93
N TYR A 34 -17.37 0.29 -30.93
CA TYR A 34 -18.66 0.89 -31.34
C TYR A 34 -19.67 -0.16 -31.85
N SER A 35 -19.25 -1.37 -32.20
CA SER A 35 -20.15 -2.45 -32.57
C SER A 35 -20.95 -3.00 -31.39
N TYR A 36 -20.50 -2.77 -30.18
CA TYR A 36 -21.07 -3.33 -28.96
C TYR A 36 -21.55 -2.26 -27.98
N PHE A 37 -20.96 -1.05 -28.05
CA PHE A 37 -21.21 0.04 -27.10
C PHE A 37 -21.43 1.38 -27.79
N ALA A 38 -22.36 2.15 -27.24
CA ALA A 38 -22.48 3.57 -27.50
C ALA A 38 -22.09 4.38 -26.27
N GLU A 39 -21.72 5.64 -26.48
CA GLU A 39 -21.47 6.54 -25.37
C GLU A 39 -22.78 7.01 -24.74
N ARG A 40 -22.95 6.80 -23.43
CA ARG A 40 -24.10 7.34 -22.69
C ARG A 40 -23.83 8.78 -22.28
N LYS A 41 -24.68 9.69 -22.77
CA LYS A 41 -24.65 11.14 -22.44
C LYS A 41 -25.98 11.58 -21.83
N ASN A 42 -26.31 11.09 -20.66
CA ASN A 42 -27.54 11.43 -19.96
C ASN A 42 -27.24 12.36 -18.79
N LYS A 43 -27.48 13.66 -18.95
CA LYS A 43 -27.17 14.66 -17.92
C LYS A 43 -28.16 14.64 -16.76
N ASN A 44 -27.66 14.80 -15.56
CA ASN A 44 -28.45 14.97 -14.33
C ASN A 44 -29.01 16.38 -14.17
N SER A 45 -29.51 17.00 -15.26
CA SER A 45 -29.88 18.40 -15.32
C SER A 45 -30.93 18.81 -14.29
N MET A 46 -31.82 17.88 -13.94
CA MET A 46 -32.89 18.10 -12.95
C MET A 46 -32.53 17.58 -11.55
N LEU A 47 -31.27 17.19 -11.31
CA LEU A 47 -30.82 16.60 -10.04
C LEU A 47 -31.66 15.40 -9.59
N GLN A 48 -32.12 14.58 -10.55
CA GLN A 48 -32.97 13.41 -10.30
C GLN A 48 -32.29 12.27 -9.58
N GLU A 49 -30.95 12.22 -9.68
CA GLU A 49 -30.13 11.18 -9.08
C GLU A 49 -29.10 11.82 -8.16
N GLN A 50 -28.95 11.26 -6.96
CA GLN A 50 -28.03 11.72 -5.91
C GLN A 50 -27.01 10.64 -5.52
N ASN A 51 -27.12 9.42 -6.04
CA ASN A 51 -26.17 8.37 -5.78
C ASN A 51 -24.87 8.65 -6.53
N LEU A 52 -23.85 9.14 -5.82
CA LEU A 52 -22.58 9.58 -6.41
C LEU A 52 -21.61 8.40 -6.52
N LEU A 53 -21.15 8.15 -7.74
CA LEU A 53 -20.18 7.12 -8.07
C LEU A 53 -18.76 7.66 -8.14
N SER A 54 -17.80 6.89 -7.66
CA SER A 54 -16.38 7.09 -7.86
C SER A 54 -15.71 5.81 -8.34
N LEU A 55 -14.88 5.92 -9.37
CA LEU A 55 -14.03 4.84 -9.83
C LEU A 55 -12.71 4.87 -9.05
N SER A 56 -12.45 3.82 -8.27
CA SER A 56 -11.25 3.67 -7.46
C SER A 56 -10.62 2.31 -7.71
N TYR A 57 -9.40 2.30 -8.25
CA TYR A 57 -8.62 1.08 -8.52
C TYR A 57 -9.40 -0.04 -9.22
N GLY A 58 -10.18 0.32 -10.27
CA GLY A 58 -10.99 -0.64 -11.05
C GLY A 58 -12.28 -1.10 -10.39
N LYS A 59 -12.64 -0.55 -9.24
CA LYS A 59 -13.92 -0.80 -8.54
C LYS A 59 -14.75 0.48 -8.49
N ILE A 60 -16.05 0.30 -8.64
CA ILE A 60 -17.02 1.38 -8.40
C ILE A 60 -17.35 1.40 -6.92
N ILE A 61 -17.19 2.57 -6.31
CA ILE A 61 -17.53 2.81 -4.91
C ILE A 61 -18.49 3.99 -4.80
N ARG A 62 -19.45 3.91 -3.90
CA ARG A 62 -20.30 5.05 -3.53
C ARG A 62 -19.50 6.08 -2.77
N LYS A 63 -19.74 7.34 -3.07
CA LYS A 63 -19.28 8.48 -2.27
C LYS A 63 -20.46 9.19 -1.65
N ASP A 64 -20.28 9.65 -0.42
CA ASP A 64 -21.23 10.56 0.18
C ASP A 64 -21.19 11.91 -0.57
N ILE A 65 -22.33 12.30 -1.12
CA ILE A 65 -22.52 13.56 -1.87
C ILE A 65 -22.28 14.81 -0.99
N ASN A 66 -22.36 14.64 0.34
CA ASN A 66 -22.18 15.71 1.34
C ASN A 66 -20.77 15.75 1.92
N THR A 67 -19.82 14.93 1.42
CA THR A 67 -18.46 14.92 1.93
C THR A 67 -17.76 16.26 1.71
N ASN A 68 -17.30 16.91 2.78
CA ASN A 68 -16.56 18.16 2.74
C ASN A 68 -15.08 18.00 2.30
N GLY A 69 -14.68 16.83 1.85
CA GLY A 69 -13.31 16.49 1.43
C GLY A 69 -13.23 16.04 -0.02
N GLY A 70 -12.39 16.72 -0.81
CA GLY A 70 -12.13 16.37 -2.20
C GLY A 70 -12.62 17.43 -3.20
N LEU A 71 -12.31 17.22 -4.49
CA LEU A 71 -12.74 18.09 -5.60
C LEU A 71 -14.20 17.77 -6.00
N LEU A 72 -15.16 18.05 -5.12
CA LEU A 72 -16.58 17.97 -5.48
C LEU A 72 -17.02 19.29 -6.13
N PRO A 73 -17.86 19.23 -7.19
CA PRO A 73 -18.39 20.43 -7.82
C PRO A 73 -19.43 21.11 -6.92
N ALA A 74 -19.71 22.38 -7.19
CA ALA A 74 -20.77 23.12 -6.48
C ALA A 74 -22.18 22.52 -6.71
N ASN A 75 -22.38 21.83 -7.83
CA ASN A 75 -23.59 21.05 -8.11
C ASN A 75 -23.29 19.90 -9.08
N PHE A 76 -24.21 18.95 -9.19
CA PHE A 76 -24.09 17.75 -10.00
C PHE A 76 -24.92 17.77 -11.30
N THR A 77 -25.39 18.94 -11.76
CA THR A 77 -26.21 19.06 -12.99
C THR A 77 -25.45 18.69 -14.26
N THR A 78 -24.13 18.81 -14.25
CA THR A 78 -23.25 18.45 -15.37
C THR A 78 -22.86 16.98 -15.40
N TYR A 79 -23.12 16.23 -14.34
CA TYR A 79 -22.79 14.81 -14.24
C TYR A 79 -23.69 13.98 -15.18
N ASN A 80 -23.19 12.81 -15.59
CA ASN A 80 -23.97 11.85 -16.37
C ASN A 80 -24.63 10.82 -15.43
N ILE A 81 -25.90 10.49 -15.72
CA ILE A 81 -26.60 9.39 -15.08
C ILE A 81 -26.21 8.13 -15.83
N VAL A 82 -25.65 7.14 -15.13
CA VAL A 82 -25.32 5.80 -15.63
C VAL A 82 -26.29 4.75 -15.09
N GLN A 83 -26.37 3.64 -15.79
CA GLN A 83 -27.32 2.55 -15.48
C GLN A 83 -26.57 1.26 -15.19
N PRO A 84 -27.18 0.29 -14.48
CA PRO A 84 -26.64 -1.05 -14.37
C PRO A 84 -26.23 -1.61 -15.72
N ASN A 85 -25.09 -2.29 -15.78
CA ASN A 85 -24.44 -2.81 -16.99
C ASN A 85 -23.77 -1.77 -17.90
N ASP A 86 -23.72 -0.51 -17.53
CA ASP A 86 -22.78 0.41 -18.17
C ASP A 86 -21.35 0.11 -17.72
N ILE A 87 -20.37 0.34 -18.59
CA ILE A 87 -18.95 0.32 -18.21
C ILE A 87 -18.42 1.75 -18.25
N VAL A 88 -17.84 2.21 -17.16
CA VAL A 88 -17.23 3.55 -17.08
C VAL A 88 -15.72 3.46 -17.26
N ILE A 89 -15.18 4.42 -18.01
CA ILE A 89 -13.76 4.55 -18.29
C ILE A 89 -13.29 5.94 -17.84
N ARG A 90 -12.23 6.00 -17.06
CA ARG A 90 -11.54 7.25 -16.73
C ARG A 90 -10.48 7.55 -17.79
N PRO A 91 -10.71 8.49 -18.72
CA PRO A 91 -9.86 8.69 -19.88
C PRO A 91 -8.76 9.74 -19.68
N THR A 92 -8.55 10.24 -18.45
CA THR A 92 -7.64 11.36 -18.16
C THR A 92 -6.33 10.90 -17.54
N ASP A 93 -5.24 11.67 -17.71
CA ASP A 93 -3.90 11.42 -17.13
C ASP A 93 -3.29 10.06 -17.47
N LEU A 94 -3.51 9.59 -18.68
CA LEU A 94 -3.07 8.26 -19.13
C LEU A 94 -1.56 8.05 -19.06
N GLN A 95 -0.75 9.11 -19.22
CA GLN A 95 0.72 9.01 -19.14
C GLN A 95 1.25 9.12 -17.72
N ASN A 96 0.64 9.97 -16.88
CA ASN A 96 1.18 10.30 -15.57
C ASN A 96 0.78 9.29 -14.49
N ASP A 97 -0.43 8.75 -14.59
CA ASP A 97 -0.96 7.77 -13.65
C ASP A 97 -1.02 6.37 -14.30
N LYS A 98 0.08 5.65 -14.24
CA LYS A 98 0.18 4.27 -14.75
C LYS A 98 -0.25 3.20 -13.73
N LYS A 99 -0.58 3.58 -12.50
CA LYS A 99 -0.93 2.65 -11.41
C LYS A 99 -2.43 2.44 -11.28
N SER A 100 -3.24 3.49 -11.45
CA SER A 100 -4.69 3.41 -11.30
C SER A 100 -5.32 2.58 -12.41
N LEU A 101 -6.28 1.74 -12.04
CA LEU A 101 -7.16 1.06 -12.98
C LEU A 101 -8.32 1.98 -13.34
N ARG A 102 -8.67 2.00 -14.62
CA ARG A 102 -9.51 3.04 -15.23
C ARG A 102 -10.86 2.54 -15.71
N THR A 103 -11.14 1.24 -15.55
CA THR A 103 -12.38 0.61 -15.97
C THR A 103 -13.22 0.21 -14.76
N GLY A 104 -14.54 0.36 -14.83
CA GLY A 104 -15.46 -0.09 -13.78
C GLY A 104 -16.82 -0.47 -14.34
N LEU A 105 -17.41 -1.55 -13.81
CA LEU A 105 -18.76 -2.01 -14.16
C LEU A 105 -19.77 -1.35 -13.22
N VAL A 106 -20.77 -0.69 -13.77
CA VAL A 106 -21.87 -0.07 -13.04
C VAL A 106 -22.88 -1.13 -12.62
N THR A 107 -23.18 -1.22 -11.33
CA THR A 107 -24.13 -2.18 -10.77
C THR A 107 -25.48 -1.56 -10.36
N GLU A 108 -25.50 -0.24 -10.17
CA GLU A 108 -26.68 0.50 -9.74
C GLU A 108 -26.86 1.76 -10.60
N LYS A 109 -28.02 2.38 -10.52
CA LYS A 109 -28.24 3.71 -11.13
C LYS A 109 -27.53 4.75 -10.29
N GLU A 110 -26.64 5.52 -10.91
CA GLU A 110 -25.73 6.43 -10.23
C GLU A 110 -25.37 7.63 -11.12
N ILE A 111 -24.75 8.65 -10.53
CA ILE A 111 -24.17 9.78 -11.28
C ILE A 111 -22.64 9.73 -11.27
N ILE A 112 -22.06 10.08 -12.40
CA ILE A 112 -20.61 10.12 -12.59
C ILE A 112 -20.19 11.41 -13.31
N THR A 113 -18.98 11.87 -13.03
CA THR A 113 -18.44 13.06 -13.72
C THR A 113 -18.48 12.92 -15.24
N SER A 114 -18.84 13.99 -15.94
CA SER A 114 -18.84 14.02 -17.41
C SER A 114 -17.44 13.96 -18.03
N ALA A 115 -16.39 14.02 -17.23
CA ALA A 115 -15.03 13.79 -17.68
C ALA A 115 -14.74 12.30 -17.97
N TYR A 116 -15.61 11.38 -17.54
CA TYR A 116 -15.48 9.94 -17.82
C TYR A 116 -16.30 9.55 -19.04
N ILE A 117 -15.84 8.52 -19.76
CA ILE A 117 -16.60 7.88 -20.83
C ILE A 117 -17.50 6.83 -20.19
N SER A 118 -18.79 6.90 -20.46
CA SER A 118 -19.77 5.87 -20.03
C SER A 118 -20.22 5.08 -21.26
N LEU A 119 -19.97 3.78 -21.25
CA LEU A 119 -20.30 2.86 -22.33
C LEU A 119 -21.62 2.15 -22.00
N GLN A 120 -22.67 2.39 -22.79
CA GLN A 120 -23.90 1.61 -22.72
C GLN A 120 -23.89 0.48 -23.75
N PRO A 121 -24.26 -0.76 -23.39
CA PRO A 121 -24.36 -1.85 -24.34
C PRO A 121 -25.48 -1.60 -25.35
N ILE A 122 -25.20 -1.85 -26.65
CA ILE A 122 -26.15 -1.72 -27.75
C ILE A 122 -26.37 -3.05 -28.48
N ALA A 123 -25.60 -4.08 -28.12
CA ALA A 123 -25.68 -5.41 -28.69
C ALA A 123 -26.05 -6.45 -27.62
N ASN A 124 -26.54 -7.62 -28.06
CA ASN A 124 -26.85 -8.75 -27.16
C ASN A 124 -25.55 -9.47 -26.74
N ILE A 125 -24.87 -8.93 -25.75
CA ILE A 125 -23.57 -9.38 -25.22
C ILE A 125 -23.66 -9.67 -23.73
N TYR A 126 -22.70 -10.43 -23.18
CA TYR A 126 -22.56 -10.60 -21.74
C TYR A 126 -21.59 -9.57 -21.19
N ILE A 127 -22.11 -8.55 -20.54
CA ILE A 127 -21.39 -7.33 -20.16
C ILE A 127 -20.19 -7.59 -19.25
N LYS A 128 -20.28 -8.56 -18.34
CA LYS A 128 -19.17 -8.91 -17.44
C LYS A 128 -17.93 -9.37 -18.20
N TYR A 129 -18.11 -10.15 -19.29
CA TYR A 129 -16.99 -10.55 -20.14
C TYR A 129 -16.29 -9.32 -20.74
N PHE A 130 -17.04 -8.38 -21.29
CA PHE A 130 -16.46 -7.17 -21.88
C PHE A 130 -15.84 -6.24 -20.84
N HIS A 131 -16.39 -6.22 -19.63
CA HIS A 131 -15.75 -5.53 -18.51
C HIS A 131 -14.38 -6.14 -18.20
N TYR A 132 -14.28 -7.48 -18.08
CA TYR A 132 -13.01 -8.16 -17.87
C TYR A 132 -12.03 -7.97 -19.03
N LEU A 133 -12.52 -7.99 -20.28
CA LEU A 133 -11.70 -7.70 -21.45
C LEU A 133 -11.10 -6.28 -21.40
N LEU A 134 -11.94 -5.27 -21.18
CA LEU A 134 -11.49 -3.87 -21.06
C LEU A 134 -10.59 -3.66 -19.83
N HIS A 135 -10.84 -4.38 -18.75
CA HIS A 135 -9.99 -4.37 -17.57
C HIS A 135 -8.60 -4.97 -17.86
N SER A 136 -8.56 -6.09 -18.59
CA SER A 136 -7.30 -6.66 -19.07
C SER A 136 -6.54 -5.69 -19.98
N TYR A 137 -7.25 -4.98 -20.86
CA TYR A 137 -6.66 -3.96 -21.73
C TYR A 137 -6.10 -2.78 -20.94
N ASP A 138 -6.75 -2.39 -19.86
CA ASP A 138 -6.28 -1.36 -18.93
C ASP A 138 -5.01 -1.78 -18.17
N ILE A 139 -4.97 -3.01 -17.66
CA ILE A 139 -3.79 -3.59 -17.01
C ILE A 139 -2.60 -3.58 -17.98
N ASN A 140 -2.81 -3.98 -19.23
CA ASN A 140 -1.78 -4.02 -20.28
C ASN A 140 -1.54 -2.66 -20.95
N LYS A 141 -2.16 -1.56 -20.46
CA LYS A 141 -1.98 -0.19 -20.95
C LYS A 141 -2.29 0.00 -22.46
N VAL A 142 -3.19 -0.81 -23.01
CA VAL A 142 -3.51 -0.87 -24.45
C VAL A 142 -3.96 0.47 -25.03
N PHE A 143 -4.87 1.16 -24.32
CA PHE A 143 -5.43 2.43 -24.78
C PHE A 143 -4.70 3.68 -24.26
N TYR A 144 -3.60 3.52 -23.56
CA TYR A 144 -2.88 4.64 -22.95
C TYR A 144 -2.15 5.51 -23.98
N ASN A 145 -1.84 4.95 -25.15
CA ASN A 145 -1.21 5.68 -26.25
C ASN A 145 -2.21 6.19 -27.31
N MET A 146 -3.52 5.99 -27.08
CA MET A 146 -4.56 6.43 -28.04
C MET A 146 -5.02 7.87 -27.82
N GLY A 147 -4.63 8.50 -26.71
CA GLY A 147 -5.05 9.88 -26.37
C GLY A 147 -4.21 10.95 -27.03
N ASN A 148 -4.82 12.14 -27.22
CA ASN A 148 -4.19 13.31 -27.81
C ASN A 148 -4.00 14.45 -26.77
N GLY A 149 -3.03 15.34 -27.03
CA GLY A 149 -2.75 16.54 -26.24
C GLY A 149 -1.82 16.34 -25.06
N VAL A 150 -1.46 17.43 -24.35
CA VAL A 150 -0.47 17.48 -23.27
C VAL A 150 -0.86 16.58 -22.05
N ARG A 151 -2.14 16.36 -21.82
CA ARG A 151 -2.65 15.47 -20.75
C ARG A 151 -3.12 14.12 -21.26
N GLN A 152 -2.94 13.86 -22.57
CA GLN A 152 -3.39 12.62 -23.23
C GLN A 152 -4.76 12.14 -22.74
N GLY A 153 -5.76 12.99 -22.87
CA GLY A 153 -7.16 12.64 -22.68
C GLY A 153 -7.66 11.82 -23.87
N LEU A 154 -8.30 10.69 -23.60
CA LEU A 154 -8.94 9.86 -24.61
C LEU A 154 -10.41 10.26 -24.71
N ASN A 155 -10.90 10.51 -25.92
CA ASN A 155 -12.32 10.73 -26.16
C ASN A 155 -13.01 9.48 -26.72
N TYR A 156 -14.35 9.46 -26.67
CA TYR A 156 -15.11 8.29 -27.15
C TYR A 156 -14.87 8.01 -28.64
N SER A 157 -14.72 9.03 -29.47
CA SER A 157 -14.55 8.87 -30.94
C SER A 157 -13.26 8.10 -31.30
N GLU A 158 -12.21 8.26 -30.50
CA GLU A 158 -10.96 7.52 -30.62
C GLU A 158 -11.10 6.14 -29.94
N PHE A 159 -11.62 6.12 -28.71
CA PHE A 159 -11.78 4.90 -27.94
C PHE A 159 -12.73 3.89 -28.61
N SER A 160 -13.76 4.36 -29.31
CA SER A 160 -14.73 3.52 -30.02
C SER A 160 -14.14 2.64 -31.12
N LYS A 161 -12.94 2.98 -31.62
CA LYS A 161 -12.20 2.21 -32.64
C LYS A 161 -11.37 1.08 -32.05
N LEU A 162 -11.26 0.98 -30.73
CA LEU A 162 -10.53 -0.10 -30.06
C LEU A 162 -11.12 -1.46 -30.45
N MET A 163 -10.25 -2.37 -30.95
CA MET A 163 -10.67 -3.70 -31.35
C MET A 163 -10.90 -4.58 -30.13
N LEU A 164 -12.07 -5.19 -30.03
CA LEU A 164 -12.50 -6.08 -28.96
C LEU A 164 -12.66 -7.51 -29.47
N LEU A 165 -12.27 -8.47 -28.63
CA LEU A 165 -12.46 -9.89 -28.86
C LEU A 165 -13.89 -10.28 -28.44
N CYS A 166 -14.55 -11.09 -29.26
CA CYS A 166 -15.94 -11.50 -29.01
C CYS A 166 -16.08 -13.01 -29.25
N PRO A 167 -15.98 -13.84 -28.20
CA PRO A 167 -16.35 -15.24 -28.26
C PRO A 167 -17.87 -15.42 -28.38
N GLY A 168 -18.33 -16.63 -28.65
CA GLY A 168 -19.76 -16.98 -28.61
C GLY A 168 -20.37 -16.65 -27.23
N LYS A 169 -21.65 -16.32 -27.17
CA LYS A 169 -22.31 -15.83 -25.96
C LYS A 169 -22.16 -16.77 -24.74
N GLU A 170 -22.31 -18.07 -24.97
CA GLU A 170 -22.14 -19.11 -23.94
C GLU A 170 -20.71 -19.11 -23.37
N GLU A 171 -19.71 -18.87 -24.24
CA GLU A 171 -18.32 -18.78 -23.82
C GLU A 171 -18.05 -17.48 -23.07
N GLN A 172 -18.66 -16.35 -23.46
CA GLN A 172 -18.62 -15.10 -22.68
C GLN A 172 -19.10 -15.32 -21.24
N HIS A 173 -20.21 -16.05 -21.05
CA HIS A 173 -20.73 -16.41 -19.72
C HIS A 173 -19.72 -17.26 -18.94
N ARG A 174 -19.28 -18.38 -19.55
CA ARG A 174 -18.33 -19.28 -18.87
C ARG A 174 -17.06 -18.58 -18.43
N ILE A 175 -16.48 -17.74 -19.28
CA ILE A 175 -15.26 -16.99 -18.95
C ILE A 175 -15.52 -16.02 -17.80
N ALA A 176 -16.60 -15.25 -17.88
CA ALA A 176 -16.89 -14.24 -16.85
C ALA A 176 -17.25 -14.88 -15.50
N ASP A 177 -18.05 -15.93 -15.49
CA ASP A 177 -18.44 -16.63 -14.26
C ASP A 177 -17.23 -17.32 -13.60
N PHE A 178 -16.34 -17.90 -14.42
CA PHE A 178 -15.07 -18.44 -13.94
C PHE A 178 -14.17 -17.36 -13.32
N LEU A 179 -14.04 -16.22 -13.99
CA LEU A 179 -13.23 -15.10 -13.49
C LEU A 179 -13.86 -14.49 -12.23
N ASP A 180 -15.19 -14.34 -12.15
CA ASP A 180 -15.88 -13.90 -10.94
C ASP A 180 -15.53 -14.81 -9.74
N SER A 181 -15.65 -16.14 -9.93
CA SER A 181 -15.34 -17.12 -8.88
C SER A 181 -13.87 -17.05 -8.47
N LYS A 182 -12.94 -17.15 -9.43
CA LYS A 182 -11.50 -17.17 -9.14
C LYS A 182 -10.99 -15.85 -8.56
N CYS A 183 -11.48 -14.71 -9.04
CA CYS A 183 -11.12 -13.43 -8.47
C CYS A 183 -11.63 -13.26 -7.05
N SER A 184 -12.84 -13.73 -6.76
CA SER A 184 -13.40 -13.72 -5.40
C SER A 184 -12.57 -14.59 -4.43
N GLU A 185 -12.17 -15.80 -4.86
CA GLU A 185 -11.28 -16.66 -4.08
C GLU A 185 -9.94 -15.98 -3.80
N ILE A 186 -9.29 -15.39 -4.82
CA ILE A 186 -8.02 -14.69 -4.69
C ILE A 186 -8.16 -13.45 -3.79
N ASP A 187 -9.21 -12.65 -3.96
CA ASP A 187 -9.44 -11.47 -3.12
C ASP A 187 -9.60 -11.85 -1.66
N THR A 188 -10.33 -12.93 -1.36
CA THR A 188 -10.47 -13.47 0.00
C THR A 188 -9.12 -13.92 0.59
N LEU A 189 -8.28 -14.58 -0.22
CA LEU A 189 -6.92 -14.98 0.22
C LEU A 189 -6.05 -13.77 0.53
N ILE A 190 -6.08 -12.74 -0.33
CA ILE A 190 -5.32 -11.49 -0.14
C ILE A 190 -5.80 -10.78 1.14
N GLU A 191 -7.10 -10.67 1.38
CA GLU A 191 -7.65 -10.08 2.61
C GLU A 191 -7.20 -10.83 3.87
N ASN A 192 -7.23 -12.17 3.84
CA ASN A 192 -6.75 -12.99 4.93
C ASN A 192 -5.23 -12.81 5.18
N LEU A 193 -4.42 -12.72 4.12
CA LEU A 193 -2.98 -12.45 4.25
C LEU A 193 -2.72 -11.06 4.83
N ARG A 194 -3.45 -10.02 4.39
CA ARG A 194 -3.36 -8.67 4.95
C ARG A 194 -3.71 -8.64 6.44
N ALA A 195 -4.75 -9.35 6.85
CA ALA A 195 -5.11 -9.47 8.27
C ALA A 195 -3.98 -10.16 9.07
N ARG A 196 -3.32 -11.19 8.52
CA ARG A 196 -2.16 -11.85 9.14
C ARG A 196 -0.96 -10.91 9.26
N VAL A 197 -0.70 -10.07 8.24
CA VAL A 197 0.34 -9.05 8.28
C VAL A 197 0.11 -8.09 9.46
N GLU A 198 -1.09 -7.56 9.62
CA GLU A 198 -1.40 -6.64 10.72
C GLU A 198 -1.30 -7.36 12.08
N SER A 199 -1.80 -8.59 12.19
CA SER A 199 -1.67 -9.39 13.43
C SER A 199 -0.21 -9.68 13.79
N ALA A 200 0.65 -9.97 12.82
CA ALA A 200 2.07 -10.22 13.04
C ALA A 200 2.81 -8.93 13.47
N LYS A 201 2.45 -7.76 12.91
CA LYS A 201 2.99 -6.46 13.34
C LYS A 201 2.62 -6.15 14.81
N GLU A 202 1.36 -6.34 15.18
CA GLU A 202 0.93 -6.14 16.56
C GLU A 202 1.58 -7.14 17.52
N TYR A 203 1.72 -8.41 17.11
CA TYR A 203 2.46 -9.41 17.87
C TYR A 203 3.92 -9.00 18.09
N LYS A 204 4.61 -8.48 17.05
CA LYS A 204 5.97 -7.97 17.19
C LYS A 204 6.07 -6.88 18.26
N LYS A 205 5.17 -5.90 18.24
CA LYS A 205 5.11 -4.82 19.25
C LYS A 205 4.88 -5.37 20.66
N ALA A 206 3.98 -6.34 20.80
CA ALA A 206 3.70 -6.98 22.09
C ALA A 206 4.92 -7.72 22.63
N VAL A 207 5.60 -8.52 21.80
CA VAL A 207 6.82 -9.25 22.17
C VAL A 207 7.92 -8.29 22.62
N ILE A 208 8.16 -7.21 21.86
CA ILE A 208 9.14 -6.18 22.23
C ILE A 208 8.77 -5.58 23.59
N THR A 209 7.53 -5.15 23.75
CA THR A 209 7.08 -4.48 24.99
C THR A 209 7.16 -5.41 26.18
N GLU A 210 6.71 -6.66 26.05
CA GLU A 210 6.76 -7.66 27.12
C GLU A 210 8.20 -7.92 27.55
N ALA A 211 9.11 -8.16 26.61
CA ALA A 211 10.50 -8.47 26.92
C ALA A 211 11.22 -7.31 27.62
N VAL A 212 11.02 -6.07 27.17
CA VAL A 212 11.70 -4.88 27.78
C VAL A 212 11.05 -4.40 29.07
N THR A 213 9.82 -4.83 29.42
CA THR A 213 9.13 -4.44 30.66
C THR A 213 9.06 -5.55 31.69
N LYS A 214 8.91 -6.82 31.25
CA LYS A 214 8.70 -7.99 32.14
C LYS A 214 9.87 -8.97 32.13
N GLY A 215 10.80 -8.82 31.16
CA GLY A 215 11.91 -9.75 31.02
C GLY A 215 11.52 -11.05 30.33
N LEU A 216 12.44 -12.01 30.38
CA LEU A 216 12.25 -13.33 29.76
C LEU A 216 11.91 -14.42 30.78
N ASP A 217 12.13 -14.15 32.07
CA ASP A 217 11.80 -15.07 33.17
C ASP A 217 10.33 -14.85 33.59
N LYS A 218 9.47 -15.79 33.23
CA LYS A 218 8.04 -15.77 33.62
C LYS A 218 7.78 -16.04 35.11
N GLY A 219 8.78 -16.54 35.85
CA GLY A 219 8.72 -16.79 37.29
C GLY A 219 9.20 -15.61 38.15
N ALA A 220 9.66 -14.52 37.54
CA ALA A 220 10.17 -13.35 38.25
C ALA A 220 9.07 -12.72 39.15
N LYS A 221 9.44 -12.34 40.37
CA LYS A 221 8.55 -11.56 41.22
C LYS A 221 8.39 -10.15 40.66
N MET A 222 7.16 -9.70 40.55
CA MET A 222 6.79 -8.41 39.98
C MET A 222 6.50 -7.37 41.03
N LYS A 223 6.71 -6.09 40.70
CA LYS A 223 6.30 -4.93 41.48
C LYS A 223 5.67 -3.88 40.56
N ASP A 224 4.79 -3.07 41.05
CA ASP A 224 4.27 -1.89 40.36
C ASP A 224 5.42 -0.93 40.01
N SER A 225 5.52 -0.53 38.75
CA SER A 225 6.50 0.48 38.28
C SER A 225 6.18 1.90 38.72
N GLY A 226 4.94 2.18 39.19
CA GLY A 226 4.43 3.50 39.39
C GLY A 226 4.23 4.33 38.12
N VAL A 227 4.17 3.67 36.96
CA VAL A 227 3.95 4.29 35.65
C VAL A 227 2.87 3.50 34.92
N GLU A 228 1.75 4.13 34.67
CA GLU A 228 0.56 3.50 34.08
C GLU A 228 0.87 2.71 32.78
N TRP A 229 1.65 3.30 31.88
CA TRP A 229 1.99 2.69 30.58
C TRP A 229 2.98 1.52 30.67
N ILE A 230 3.70 1.40 31.77
CA ILE A 230 4.66 0.32 32.01
C ILE A 230 3.98 -0.83 32.75
N GLY A 231 3.14 -0.50 33.73
CA GLY A 231 2.50 -1.47 34.61
C GLY A 231 3.51 -2.11 35.57
N GLU A 232 3.48 -3.44 35.70
CA GLU A 232 4.38 -4.18 36.57
C GLU A 232 5.71 -4.51 35.87
N VAL A 233 6.80 -4.50 36.68
CA VAL A 233 8.17 -4.86 36.28
C VAL A 233 8.79 -5.80 37.30
N PRO A 234 9.83 -6.60 36.98
CA PRO A 234 10.56 -7.41 37.96
C PRO A 234 11.09 -6.59 39.13
N GLU A 235 11.03 -7.12 40.36
CA GLU A 235 11.39 -6.41 41.60
C GLU A 235 12.79 -5.77 41.58
N GLY A 236 13.77 -6.43 40.93
CA GLY A 236 15.15 -5.97 40.80
C GLY A 236 15.35 -4.82 39.79
N TRP A 237 14.35 -4.52 38.97
CA TRP A 237 14.52 -3.55 37.89
C TRP A 237 14.25 -2.12 38.35
N LYS A 238 14.90 -1.14 37.68
CA LYS A 238 14.81 0.29 37.99
C LYS A 238 14.02 1.01 36.92
N ILE A 239 13.30 2.07 37.33
CA ILE A 239 12.68 3.02 36.42
C ILE A 239 13.50 4.30 36.46
N VAL A 240 14.01 4.71 35.29
CA VAL A 240 14.95 5.85 35.19
C VAL A 240 14.46 6.81 34.10
N ARG A 241 14.69 8.09 34.28
CA ARG A 241 14.41 9.07 33.22
C ARG A 241 15.44 8.94 32.10
N PHE A 242 14.98 9.09 30.85
CA PHE A 242 15.81 8.96 29.64
C PHE A 242 17.09 9.80 29.70
N LYS A 243 17.02 11.03 30.19
CA LYS A 243 18.18 11.93 30.32
C LYS A 243 19.33 11.38 31.19
N HIS A 244 19.09 10.41 32.06
CA HIS A 244 20.13 9.81 32.90
C HIS A 244 20.87 8.66 32.20
N ILE A 245 20.25 8.06 31.19
CA ILE A 245 20.75 6.85 30.48
C ILE A 245 21.09 7.11 29.01
N ALA A 246 20.80 8.28 28.48
CA ALA A 246 21.11 8.68 27.12
C ALA A 246 21.46 10.16 27.06
N SER A 247 22.23 10.55 26.06
CA SER A 247 22.56 11.93 25.76
C SER A 247 22.28 12.26 24.29
N ILE A 248 21.60 13.38 24.05
CA ILE A 248 21.35 13.89 22.71
C ILE A 248 22.54 14.71 22.25
N LYS A 249 23.12 14.34 21.12
CA LYS A 249 24.29 15.01 20.54
C LYS A 249 23.85 15.98 19.44
N SER A 250 23.49 17.19 19.83
CA SER A 250 23.12 18.25 18.89
C SER A 250 24.39 18.87 18.26
N ASN A 251 25.02 18.16 17.33
CA ASN A 251 26.22 18.62 16.63
C ASN A 251 25.86 19.14 15.22
N LEU A 252 25.32 20.37 15.15
CA LEU A 252 24.89 20.98 13.90
C LEU A 252 26.09 21.51 13.11
N VAL A 253 26.26 21.01 11.90
CA VAL A 253 27.36 21.40 10.98
C VAL A 253 26.79 21.83 9.63
N GLN A 254 27.61 22.61 8.88
CA GLN A 254 27.28 22.95 7.50
C GLN A 254 27.63 21.79 6.57
N PRO A 255 26.76 21.47 5.59
CA PRO A 255 26.93 20.29 4.73
C PRO A 255 28.14 20.34 3.78
N ASP A 256 28.60 21.53 3.41
CA ASP A 256 29.64 21.77 2.41
C ASP A 256 30.97 21.00 2.67
N LYS A 257 31.29 20.73 3.94
CA LYS A 257 32.45 19.93 4.32
C LYS A 257 32.24 18.42 4.32
N TYR A 258 31.01 17.97 4.10
CA TYR A 258 30.59 16.57 4.27
C TYR A 258 29.91 15.99 3.05
N MET A 259 30.14 16.53 1.85
CA MET A 259 29.43 16.21 0.61
C MET A 259 29.36 14.70 0.29
N LYS A 260 30.43 13.95 0.61
CA LYS A 260 30.50 12.50 0.39
C LYS A 260 29.91 11.66 1.54
N TYR A 261 29.51 12.28 2.64
CA TYR A 261 28.92 11.55 3.77
C TYR A 261 27.49 11.13 3.44
N PRO A 262 27.04 9.97 3.94
CA PRO A 262 25.61 9.60 3.89
C PRO A 262 24.76 10.62 4.63
N GLN A 263 23.60 10.95 4.04
CA GLN A 263 22.59 11.81 4.65
C GLN A 263 21.35 10.98 5.00
N ILE A 264 20.87 11.11 6.24
CA ILE A 264 19.68 10.44 6.74
C ILE A 264 18.65 11.48 7.16
N ALA A 265 17.44 11.35 6.61
CA ALA A 265 16.25 12.10 6.99
C ALA A 265 15.19 11.15 7.59
N PRO A 266 14.15 11.67 8.25
CA PRO A 266 13.06 10.82 8.76
C PRO A 266 12.44 9.88 7.72
N ASP A 267 12.42 10.27 6.44
CA ASP A 267 11.85 9.46 5.36
C ASP A 267 12.73 8.27 4.96
N ASN A 268 13.98 8.27 5.34
CA ASN A 268 14.89 7.14 5.17
C ASN A 268 14.73 6.06 6.25
N ILE A 269 13.87 6.26 7.25
CA ILE A 269 13.65 5.32 8.33
C ILE A 269 12.21 4.79 8.26
N GLU A 270 12.07 3.47 8.31
CA GLU A 270 10.79 2.82 8.32
C GLU A 270 10.10 3.00 9.68
N LYS A 271 8.79 3.24 9.63
CA LYS A 271 7.96 3.44 10.82
C LYS A 271 7.93 2.18 11.70
N ASP A 272 8.13 2.32 13.02
CA ASP A 272 7.97 1.29 14.05
C ASP A 272 8.92 0.07 13.93
N THR A 273 9.94 0.10 13.07
CA THR A 273 10.77 -1.10 12.81
C THR A 273 12.22 -0.97 13.23
N GLY A 274 12.74 0.24 13.31
CA GLY A 274 14.18 0.49 13.51
C GLY A 274 15.02 0.32 12.24
N ARG A 275 14.40 0.03 11.09
CA ARG A 275 15.08 -0.27 9.83
C ARG A 275 15.39 1.01 9.05
N LEU A 276 16.66 1.12 8.63
CA LEU A 276 17.09 2.12 7.67
C LEU A 276 16.71 1.63 6.25
N LEU A 277 16.06 2.50 5.51
CA LEU A 277 15.73 2.30 4.09
C LEU A 277 16.90 2.78 3.20
N SER A 278 16.62 3.23 2.00
CA SER A 278 17.61 3.85 1.13
C SER A 278 18.06 5.22 1.71
N HIS A 279 19.29 5.59 1.45
CA HIS A 279 19.82 6.91 1.75
C HIS A 279 20.68 7.39 0.57
N GLN A 280 20.95 8.69 0.53
CA GLN A 280 21.78 9.34 -0.47
C GLN A 280 23.00 9.97 0.23
N THR A 281 23.99 10.40 -0.53
CA THR A 281 25.03 11.27 -0.01
C THR A 281 24.49 12.69 0.19
N VAL A 282 25.21 13.51 0.97
CA VAL A 282 24.89 14.93 1.15
C VAL A 282 24.84 15.65 -0.19
N GLU A 283 25.77 15.36 -1.12
CA GLU A 283 25.83 15.92 -2.46
C GLU A 283 24.57 15.55 -3.28
N GLU A 284 24.20 14.28 -3.31
CA GLU A 284 23.03 13.78 -4.05
C GLU A 284 21.71 14.32 -3.47
N SER A 285 21.63 14.51 -2.17
CA SER A 285 20.45 15.05 -1.49
C SER A 285 20.23 16.53 -1.73
N GLY A 286 21.27 17.27 -2.15
CA GLY A 286 21.22 18.71 -2.42
C GLY A 286 20.89 19.57 -1.21
N ILE A 287 21.09 19.09 0.03
CA ILE A 287 20.82 19.84 1.23
C ILE A 287 21.80 20.99 1.39
N ILE A 288 21.28 22.17 1.74
CA ILE A 288 22.06 23.40 1.99
C ILE A 288 21.97 23.91 3.44
N SER A 289 20.98 23.39 4.18
CA SER A 289 20.77 23.76 5.59
C SER A 289 21.62 22.92 6.53
N GLY A 290 21.94 23.45 7.72
CA GLY A 290 22.68 22.72 8.75
C GLY A 290 22.03 21.39 9.13
N ASN A 291 22.86 20.36 9.26
CA ASN A 291 22.46 18.99 9.65
C ASN A 291 23.28 18.54 10.85
N HIS A 292 22.78 17.57 11.63
CA HIS A 292 23.56 17.04 12.74
C HIS A 292 24.56 15.98 12.25
N LEU A 293 25.81 16.15 12.61
CA LEU A 293 26.85 15.12 12.44
C LEU A 293 26.59 14.01 13.46
N PHE A 294 26.53 12.79 12.97
CA PHE A 294 26.40 11.59 13.79
C PHE A 294 27.50 10.60 13.51
N TYR A 295 27.71 9.70 14.46
CA TYR A 295 28.71 8.65 14.40
C TYR A 295 28.09 7.27 14.45
N ARG A 296 28.76 6.29 13.87
CA ARG A 296 28.37 4.88 13.89
C ARG A 296 28.03 4.42 15.32
N GLY A 297 26.94 3.69 15.47
CA GLY A 297 26.46 3.15 16.74
C GLY A 297 25.53 4.09 17.53
N GLN A 298 25.41 5.36 17.13
CA GLN A 298 24.41 6.26 17.71
C GLN A 298 23.00 5.90 17.22
N ILE A 299 22.01 6.17 18.06
CA ILE A 299 20.59 6.03 17.68
C ILE A 299 20.15 7.34 17.03
N LEU A 300 19.62 7.26 15.82
CA LEU A 300 19.02 8.40 15.11
C LEU A 300 17.51 8.37 15.33
N TYR A 301 16.96 9.37 16.00
CA TYR A 301 15.55 9.46 16.36
C TYR A 301 14.89 10.69 15.73
N SER A 302 13.75 10.49 15.04
CA SER A 302 12.98 11.61 14.48
C SER A 302 12.22 12.37 15.55
N LYS A 303 12.54 13.67 15.73
CA LYS A 303 11.81 14.54 16.67
C LYS A 303 10.49 15.07 16.11
N ILE A 304 10.29 15.00 14.77
CA ILE A 304 9.05 15.39 14.12
C ILE A 304 8.14 14.17 13.95
N ARG A 305 6.83 14.37 14.12
CA ARG A 305 5.82 13.28 14.10
C ARG A 305 6.30 12.07 14.89
N PRO A 306 6.72 12.26 16.15
CA PRO A 306 7.39 11.21 16.91
C PRO A 306 6.49 9.99 17.19
N ASN A 307 5.17 10.11 17.02
CA ASN A 307 4.21 9.02 17.01
C ASN A 307 4.40 8.02 15.84
N LEU A 308 5.15 8.40 14.80
CA LEU A 308 5.57 7.46 13.74
C LEU A 308 6.75 6.58 14.18
N ASN A 309 7.32 6.86 15.32
CA ASN A 309 8.40 6.11 15.96
C ASN A 309 9.51 5.69 15.00
N LYS A 310 10.05 6.70 14.27
CA LYS A 310 11.13 6.53 13.30
C LYS A 310 12.46 6.68 14.00
N LEU A 311 13.12 5.57 14.26
CA LEU A 311 14.47 5.50 14.82
C LEU A 311 15.28 4.37 14.18
N THR A 312 16.61 4.49 14.21
CA THR A 312 17.53 3.45 13.74
C THR A 312 18.89 3.58 14.42
N VAL A 313 19.68 2.51 14.41
CA VAL A 313 21.10 2.59 14.77
C VAL A 313 21.90 2.99 13.54
N ALA A 314 22.74 4.00 13.67
CA ALA A 314 23.62 4.47 12.60
C ALA A 314 24.65 3.39 12.23
N PRO A 315 24.63 2.83 11.00
CA PRO A 315 25.59 1.81 10.59
C PRO A 315 26.93 2.39 10.13
N PHE A 316 27.02 3.71 9.98
CA PHE A 316 28.17 4.48 9.52
C PHE A 316 28.15 5.89 10.14
N ASP A 317 29.21 6.68 9.90
CA ASP A 317 29.23 8.10 10.20
C ASP A 317 28.54 8.90 9.10
N GLY A 318 27.81 9.97 9.44
CA GLY A 318 27.05 10.71 8.45
C GLY A 318 26.42 12.00 8.98
N LEU A 319 25.58 12.62 8.16
CA LEU A 319 24.74 13.74 8.55
C LEU A 319 23.28 13.31 8.64
N CYS A 320 22.58 13.70 9.70
CA CYS A 320 21.13 13.53 9.75
C CYS A 320 20.43 14.89 9.78
N SER A 321 19.19 14.90 9.28
CA SER A 321 18.34 16.08 9.26
C SER A 321 18.33 16.79 10.61
N ALA A 322 18.27 18.12 10.60
CA ALA A 322 18.05 18.93 11.80
C ALA A 322 16.77 18.55 12.57
N ASP A 323 15.85 17.84 11.94
CA ASP A 323 14.63 17.29 12.56
C ASP A 323 14.83 15.91 13.21
N MET A 324 16.07 15.48 13.37
CA MET A 324 16.44 14.25 14.07
C MET A 324 17.36 14.53 15.25
N TYR A 325 17.44 13.58 16.16
CA TYR A 325 18.37 13.57 17.28
C TYR A 325 19.34 12.39 17.16
N PRO A 326 20.67 12.65 16.99
CA PRO A 326 21.69 11.64 17.29
C PRO A 326 21.73 11.42 18.82
N ILE A 327 21.54 10.18 19.24
CA ILE A 327 21.46 9.81 20.66
C ILE A 327 22.57 8.82 20.96
N GLU A 328 23.33 9.10 21.99
CA GLU A 328 24.32 8.20 22.57
C GLU A 328 23.75 7.54 23.83
N SER A 329 23.62 6.23 23.80
CA SER A 329 23.10 5.45 24.92
C SER A 329 24.22 5.05 25.88
N LYS A 330 23.94 5.12 27.18
CA LYS A 330 24.80 4.54 28.24
C LYS A 330 24.45 3.07 28.52
N LEU A 331 23.31 2.61 27.99
CA LEU A 331 22.88 1.22 28.04
C LEU A 331 23.26 0.50 26.74
N PRO A 332 23.23 -0.85 26.66
CA PRO A 332 23.42 -1.57 25.41
C PRO A 332 22.49 -1.00 24.32
N THR A 333 23.07 -0.59 23.19
CA THR A 333 22.35 0.18 22.15
C THR A 333 21.12 -0.55 21.63
N LEU A 334 21.19 -1.86 21.37
CA LEU A 334 20.05 -2.64 20.88
C LEU A 334 18.92 -2.72 21.91
N PHE A 335 19.24 -2.90 23.21
CA PHE A 335 18.23 -2.87 24.26
C PHE A 335 17.52 -1.51 24.30
N MET A 336 18.29 -0.41 24.18
CA MET A 336 17.72 0.95 24.13
C MET A 336 16.81 1.13 22.91
N VAL A 337 17.20 0.65 21.75
CA VAL A 337 16.37 0.69 20.53
C VAL A 337 15.07 -0.05 20.75
N TYR A 338 15.09 -1.28 21.27
CA TYR A 338 13.87 -2.03 21.57
C TYR A 338 13.02 -1.35 22.64
N SER A 339 13.62 -0.75 23.65
CA SER A 339 12.90 0.06 24.64
C SER A 339 12.19 1.25 23.99
N MET A 340 12.84 1.95 23.05
CA MET A 340 12.25 3.05 22.31
C MET A 340 11.19 2.59 21.27
N LEU A 341 11.28 1.37 20.76
CA LEU A 341 10.28 0.77 19.87
C LEU A 341 9.05 0.21 20.62
N SER A 342 9.14 0.04 21.92
CA SER A 342 8.06 -0.51 22.74
C SER A 342 6.84 0.40 22.84
N THR A 343 5.67 -0.20 23.07
CA THR A 343 4.43 0.56 23.19
C THR A 343 4.43 1.52 24.40
N TYR A 344 5.07 1.14 25.52
CA TYR A 344 5.13 2.02 26.69
C TYR A 344 5.91 3.31 26.42
N PHE A 345 6.97 3.26 25.61
CA PHE A 345 7.75 4.45 25.24
C PHE A 345 6.95 5.34 24.31
N VAL A 346 6.38 4.75 23.24
CA VAL A 346 5.56 5.47 22.26
C VAL A 346 4.32 6.10 22.88
N SER A 347 3.68 5.44 23.87
CA SER A 347 2.52 5.99 24.60
C SER A 347 2.89 7.24 25.39
N GLN A 348 4.03 7.24 26.07
CA GLN A 348 4.52 8.43 26.78
C GLN A 348 4.81 9.59 25.82
N VAL A 349 5.45 9.31 24.67
CA VAL A 349 5.70 10.31 23.61
C VAL A 349 4.37 10.86 23.09
N SER A 350 3.41 9.99 22.80
CA SER A 350 2.11 10.38 22.25
C SER A 350 1.33 11.28 23.21
N LEU A 351 1.39 11.00 24.51
CA LEU A 351 0.77 11.84 25.53
C LEU A 351 1.37 13.26 25.57
N ILE A 352 2.69 13.38 25.46
CA ILE A 352 3.39 14.68 25.47
C ILE A 352 2.96 15.54 24.27
N ILE A 353 2.70 14.94 23.12
CA ILE A 353 2.43 15.66 21.86
C ILE A 353 0.94 15.74 21.49
N GLN A 354 0.03 15.18 22.29
CA GLN A 354 -1.39 14.99 21.95
C GLN A 354 -2.12 16.28 21.52
N ASP A 355 -1.77 17.43 22.09
CA ASP A 355 -2.40 18.72 21.80
C ASP A 355 -1.74 19.47 20.63
N ARG A 356 -0.77 18.88 19.95
CA ARG A 356 -0.01 19.50 18.85
C ARG A 356 -0.58 19.12 17.49
N VAL A 357 -1.37 19.99 16.88
CA VAL A 357 -2.16 19.67 15.66
C VAL A 357 -1.33 19.65 14.36
N LYS A 358 -0.37 20.58 14.20
CA LYS A 358 0.45 20.70 12.97
C LYS A 358 1.87 20.27 13.22
N MET A 359 2.32 19.19 12.56
CA MET A 359 3.70 18.67 12.66
C MET A 359 4.19 18.60 14.11
N PRO A 360 3.60 17.72 14.95
CA PRO A 360 4.02 17.62 16.35
C PRO A 360 5.51 17.31 16.43
N LYS A 361 6.21 18.00 17.35
CA LYS A 361 7.63 17.78 17.64
C LYS A 361 7.79 17.52 19.13
N ILE A 362 8.73 16.64 19.48
CA ILE A 362 9.19 16.46 20.84
C ILE A 362 10.53 17.17 21.02
N ASN A 363 10.68 17.98 22.08
CA ASN A 363 11.95 18.62 22.37
C ASN A 363 12.85 17.72 23.25
N GLN A 364 14.11 18.14 23.46
CA GLN A 364 15.10 17.36 24.21
C GLN A 364 14.76 17.19 25.67
N GLU A 365 14.18 18.20 26.30
CA GLU A 365 13.77 18.16 27.71
C GLU A 365 12.61 17.18 27.89
N GLU A 366 11.60 17.26 27.05
CA GLU A 366 10.44 16.36 27.05
C GLU A 366 10.86 14.91 26.80
N LEU A 367 11.72 14.65 25.81
CA LEU A 367 12.26 13.33 25.57
C LEU A 367 13.08 12.83 26.78
N GLY A 368 13.81 13.73 27.42
CA GLY A 368 14.61 13.46 28.61
C GLY A 368 13.80 13.02 29.84
N GLU A 369 12.54 13.41 29.93
CA GLU A 369 11.65 13.07 31.08
C GLU A 369 10.96 11.71 30.90
N ILE A 370 10.99 11.10 29.71
CA ILE A 370 10.41 9.77 29.47
C ILE A 370 11.04 8.75 30.39
N LYS A 371 10.19 7.94 31.04
CA LYS A 371 10.62 6.89 31.96
C LYS A 371 10.93 5.63 31.19
N VAL A 372 12.09 5.04 31.47
CA VAL A 372 12.62 3.84 30.83
C VAL A 372 12.90 2.77 31.89
N VAL A 373 12.56 1.54 31.55
CA VAL A 373 12.83 0.38 32.38
C VAL A 373 14.27 -0.07 32.20
N VAL A 374 14.99 -0.28 33.31
CA VAL A 374 16.44 -0.62 33.29
C VAL A 374 16.69 -1.88 34.12
N PRO A 375 16.85 -3.05 33.44
CA PRO A 375 17.32 -4.29 34.02
C PRO A 375 18.80 -4.25 34.43
N SER A 376 19.35 -5.36 34.94
CA SER A 376 20.79 -5.54 35.03
C SER A 376 21.44 -5.57 33.62
N GLN A 377 22.73 -5.24 33.55
CA GLN A 377 23.44 -5.23 32.25
C GLN A 377 23.36 -6.57 31.54
N GLN A 378 23.49 -7.68 32.25
CA GLN A 378 23.42 -9.01 31.68
C GLN A 378 22.02 -9.31 31.11
N GLU A 379 20.96 -8.95 31.84
CA GLU A 379 19.58 -9.13 31.36
C GLU A 379 19.29 -8.28 30.11
N MET A 380 19.80 -7.01 30.07
CA MET A 380 19.64 -6.15 28.90
C MET A 380 20.26 -6.77 27.64
N LEU A 381 21.43 -7.37 27.75
CA LEU A 381 22.09 -8.06 26.63
C LEU A 381 21.28 -9.28 26.19
N THR A 382 20.87 -10.12 27.15
CA THR A 382 20.07 -11.33 26.86
C THR A 382 18.73 -10.99 26.23
N ILE A 383 18.06 -9.94 26.71
CA ILE A 383 16.79 -9.45 26.12
C ILE A 383 17.03 -8.92 24.70
N ALA A 384 18.10 -8.16 24.49
CA ALA A 384 18.43 -7.60 23.17
C ALA A 384 18.69 -8.72 22.15
N ASP A 385 19.49 -9.74 22.50
CA ASP A 385 19.78 -10.88 21.64
C ASP A 385 18.51 -11.72 21.34
N TYR A 386 17.66 -11.93 22.33
CA TYR A 386 16.37 -12.61 22.14
C TYR A 386 15.48 -11.82 21.17
N LEU A 387 15.35 -10.51 21.37
CA LEU A 387 14.52 -9.67 20.53
C LEU A 387 15.05 -9.55 19.10
N ASP A 388 16.37 -9.48 18.93
CA ASP A 388 17.00 -9.44 17.60
C ASP A 388 16.65 -10.71 16.80
N SER A 389 16.82 -11.88 17.41
CA SER A 389 16.43 -13.16 16.82
C SER A 389 14.92 -13.22 16.54
N LYS A 390 14.10 -12.89 17.54
CA LYS A 390 12.64 -13.03 17.44
C LYS A 390 12.01 -12.03 16.45
N CYS A 391 12.49 -10.79 16.43
CA CYS A 391 12.05 -9.80 15.47
C CYS A 391 12.46 -10.18 14.05
N SER A 392 13.68 -10.74 13.86
CA SER A 392 14.12 -11.24 12.55
C SER A 392 13.24 -12.38 12.02
N GLU A 393 12.83 -13.33 12.90
CA GLU A 393 11.85 -14.39 12.52
C GLU A 393 10.51 -13.79 12.07
N ILE A 394 9.99 -12.80 12.82
CA ILE A 394 8.71 -12.17 12.50
C ILE A 394 8.82 -11.35 11.21
N ASP A 395 9.94 -10.64 10.98
CA ASP A 395 10.17 -9.88 9.77
C ASP A 395 10.26 -10.76 8.52
N ALA A 396 10.90 -11.94 8.63
CA ALA A 396 10.91 -12.94 7.57
C ALA A 396 9.49 -13.48 7.27
N LEU A 397 8.66 -13.67 8.30
CA LEU A 397 7.25 -14.07 8.12
C LEU A 397 6.43 -12.99 7.45
N LEU A 398 6.62 -11.72 7.84
CA LEU A 398 5.95 -10.56 7.22
C LEU A 398 6.32 -10.45 5.74
N GLN A 399 7.61 -10.55 5.41
CA GLN A 399 8.07 -10.53 4.02
C GLN A 399 7.44 -11.67 3.19
N ASN A 400 7.37 -12.87 3.76
CA ASN A 400 6.72 -14.01 3.09
C ASN A 400 5.24 -13.74 2.78
N TYR A 401 4.50 -13.13 3.71
CA TYR A 401 3.10 -12.76 3.45
C TYR A 401 2.97 -11.70 2.38
N GLU A 402 3.84 -10.69 2.37
CA GLU A 402 3.86 -9.63 1.35
C GLU A 402 4.18 -10.19 -0.04
N ASP A 403 5.14 -11.13 -0.14
CA ASP A 403 5.48 -11.82 -1.38
C ASP A 403 4.32 -12.69 -1.91
N GLN A 404 3.59 -13.37 -1.01
CA GLN A 404 2.39 -14.12 -1.38
C GLN A 404 1.29 -13.20 -1.92
N ILE A 405 1.06 -12.05 -1.29
CA ILE A 405 0.08 -11.06 -1.77
C ILE A 405 0.47 -10.58 -3.17
N ALA A 406 1.73 -10.18 -3.38
CA ALA A 406 2.21 -9.74 -4.69
C ALA A 406 2.05 -10.82 -5.76
N THR A 407 2.35 -12.07 -5.43
CA THR A 407 2.19 -13.23 -6.33
C THR A 407 0.71 -13.44 -6.71
N LEU A 408 -0.20 -13.35 -5.75
CA LEU A 408 -1.64 -13.49 -6.00
C LEU A 408 -2.20 -12.34 -6.85
N GLU A 409 -1.72 -11.11 -6.63
CA GLU A 409 -2.11 -9.95 -7.45
C GLU A 409 -1.61 -10.09 -8.89
N GLU A 410 -0.39 -10.56 -9.11
CA GLU A 410 0.12 -10.84 -10.48
C GLU A 410 -0.61 -12.02 -11.13
N TYR A 411 -0.88 -13.09 -10.38
CA TYR A 411 -1.67 -14.22 -10.88
C TYR A 411 -3.08 -13.78 -11.32
N LYS A 412 -3.73 -12.91 -10.55
CA LYS A 412 -5.04 -12.36 -10.92
C LYS A 412 -4.99 -11.58 -12.24
N LYS A 413 -3.93 -10.80 -12.48
CA LYS A 413 -3.71 -10.09 -13.77
C LYS A 413 -3.53 -11.07 -14.93
N SER A 414 -2.75 -12.13 -14.72
CA SER A 414 -2.54 -13.19 -15.72
C SER A 414 -3.85 -13.90 -16.06
N LEU A 415 -4.68 -14.22 -15.06
CA LEU A 415 -6.01 -14.84 -15.29
C LEU A 415 -6.87 -13.97 -16.22
N PHE A 416 -6.97 -12.66 -15.97
CA PHE A 416 -7.73 -11.81 -16.88
C PHE A 416 -7.22 -11.95 -18.31
N TYR A 417 -5.93 -11.75 -18.55
CA TYR A 417 -5.36 -11.81 -19.88
C TYR A 417 -5.58 -13.16 -20.56
N GLU A 418 -5.24 -14.26 -19.90
CA GLU A 418 -5.25 -15.59 -20.50
C GLU A 418 -6.67 -16.04 -20.90
N TYR A 419 -7.68 -15.76 -20.08
CA TYR A 419 -9.04 -16.21 -20.36
C TYR A 419 -9.80 -15.27 -21.30
N VAL A 420 -9.66 -13.94 -21.15
CA VAL A 420 -10.36 -13.01 -22.04
C VAL A 420 -9.76 -12.93 -23.46
N THR A 421 -8.51 -13.39 -23.63
CA THR A 421 -7.87 -13.48 -24.95
C THR A 421 -7.94 -14.90 -25.54
N GLY A 422 -8.54 -15.85 -24.81
CA GLY A 422 -8.69 -17.24 -25.26
C GLY A 422 -7.39 -18.05 -25.27
N LYS A 423 -6.33 -17.58 -24.60
CA LYS A 423 -5.09 -18.35 -24.43
C LYS A 423 -5.26 -19.58 -23.58
N LYS A 424 -6.23 -19.53 -22.65
CA LYS A 424 -6.67 -20.68 -21.85
C LYS A 424 -8.16 -20.89 -22.00
N GLU A 425 -8.57 -22.14 -21.99
CA GLU A 425 -9.99 -22.55 -21.91
C GLU A 425 -10.42 -22.65 -20.45
N VAL A 426 -11.66 -22.23 -20.19
CA VAL A 426 -12.28 -22.47 -18.88
C VAL A 426 -12.42 -24.00 -18.69
N PRO A 427 -11.90 -24.56 -17.59
CA PRO A 427 -12.05 -25.97 -17.29
C PRO A 427 -13.54 -26.38 -17.35
N VAL A 428 -13.82 -27.48 -18.01
CA VAL A 428 -15.17 -28.11 -17.97
C VAL A 428 -15.31 -28.75 -16.61
N ALA A 429 -16.32 -28.32 -15.84
CA ALA A 429 -16.61 -28.86 -14.50
C ALA A 429 -17.02 -30.35 -14.58
#